data_3ad1aba1a24d4ce8478f83a27395476d
#
_entry.id   3ad1aba1a24d4ce8478f83a27395476d
#
_cell.length_a   1.000
_cell.length_b   1.000
_cell.length_c   1.000
_cell.angle_alpha   90.00
_cell.angle_beta   90.00
_cell.angle_gamma   90.00
#
_symmetry.space_group_name_H-M   'P 1'
#
loop_
_entity.id
_entity.type
_entity.pdbx_description
1 polymer ?
#
loop_
_entity_poly.entity_id
_entity_poly.type
_entity_poly.pdbx_seq_one_letter_code
_entity_poly.pdbx_strand_id
1 'polypeptide(L)'
;MPKGDGKKQRPLGIPTIKDRVVQMATKLVIEPIFEADFEECSYGFRPKRNAHQAIAKIRKESKKSYWVLDVDIQGFFDNINQDKLMKLLEQRISDRRVLKLIRKWLKAGIMEEGKLRNSITGTPQGGVISPLLANIYLNTMDRLWEKKFSHFGKLIRYADDFVVICKRKQEAQESAQVIKAIMNKLDLTIHKDKSRLVNIWDDKDGFDFLGLHHRKFPIRKKGGRTFYIMNHVPSKKAMKKMRTKIKEYTEPRHKLFMDIRDLVKGLNRRLQGFKNYYQLSPMGKKWLNRIDWYVLTRLNLFNNKKRNRRKKHAKFQDTAEEVKYLLVKLAS
;
A
#
# COMPACT_ATOMS: atom_id res chain seq x y z
N MET A 1 -3.72 14.96 3.20
CA MET A 1 -2.60 14.23 2.56
C MET A 1 -2.74 14.27 1.05
N PRO A 2 -1.70 14.57 0.26
CA PRO A 2 -1.82 14.59 -1.20
C PRO A 2 -2.19 13.19 -1.73
N LYS A 3 -3.17 13.13 -2.64
CA LYS A 3 -3.45 11.93 -3.44
C LYS A 3 -2.22 11.64 -4.32
N GLY A 4 -2.03 10.39 -4.73
CA GLY A 4 -0.82 9.96 -5.44
C GLY A 4 -0.46 10.68 -6.74
N ASP A 5 -1.35 11.51 -7.26
CA ASP A 5 -1.19 12.41 -8.41
C ASP A 5 -0.84 13.86 -8.04
N GLY A 6 -0.76 14.19 -6.74
CA GLY A 6 -0.35 15.50 -6.24
C GLY A 6 -1.36 16.64 -6.43
N LYS A 7 -2.46 16.43 -7.17
CA LYS A 7 -3.43 17.48 -7.52
C LYS A 7 -4.65 17.57 -6.59
N LYS A 8 -4.93 16.52 -5.83
CA LYS A 8 -6.06 16.49 -4.89
C LYS A 8 -5.59 16.12 -3.49
N GLN A 9 -6.01 16.85 -2.48
CA GLN A 9 -5.77 16.50 -1.08
C GLN A 9 -6.88 15.58 -0.57
N ARG A 10 -6.54 14.66 0.33
CA ARG A 10 -7.52 13.89 1.09
C ARG A 10 -7.77 14.63 2.40
N PRO A 11 -9.01 14.97 2.74
CA PRO A 11 -9.30 15.44 4.08
C PRO A 11 -8.94 14.34 5.07
N LEU A 12 -8.14 14.66 6.09
CA LEU A 12 -7.78 13.76 7.17
C LEU A 12 -8.45 14.26 8.44
N GLY A 13 -9.49 13.58 8.89
CA GLY A 13 -10.13 13.86 10.17
C GLY A 13 -9.27 13.32 11.31
N ILE A 14 -8.63 14.19 12.08
CA ILE A 14 -7.85 13.80 13.25
C ILE A 14 -8.76 13.86 14.46
N PRO A 15 -9.13 12.71 15.10
CA PRO A 15 -9.93 12.71 16.31
C PRO A 15 -9.19 13.37 17.47
N THR A 16 -9.94 13.89 18.44
CA THR A 16 -9.37 14.40 19.68
C THR A 16 -8.57 13.31 20.42
N ILE A 17 -7.69 13.71 21.33
CA ILE A 17 -6.90 12.73 22.09
C ILE A 17 -7.83 11.79 22.88
N LYS A 18 -8.88 12.34 23.51
CA LYS A 18 -9.91 11.55 24.23
C LYS A 18 -10.56 10.53 23.31
N ASP A 19 -11.03 10.95 22.14
CA ASP A 19 -11.63 10.03 21.16
C ASP A 19 -10.66 8.96 20.70
N ARG A 20 -9.40 9.29 20.45
CA ARG A 20 -8.39 8.30 20.05
C ARG A 20 -8.17 7.22 21.11
N VAL A 21 -8.14 7.61 22.40
CA VAL A 21 -8.01 6.66 23.52
C VAL A 21 -9.23 5.76 23.58
N VAL A 22 -10.44 6.32 23.53
CA VAL A 22 -11.69 5.54 23.61
C VAL A 22 -11.87 4.66 22.37
N GLN A 23 -11.52 5.14 21.18
CA GLN A 23 -11.53 4.33 19.95
C GLN A 23 -10.54 3.15 20.04
N MET A 24 -9.34 3.37 20.61
CA MET A 24 -8.37 2.30 20.79
C MET A 24 -8.86 1.28 21.82
N ALA A 25 -9.40 1.71 22.96
CA ALA A 25 -9.97 0.80 23.95
C ALA A 25 -11.12 -0.05 23.35
N THR A 26 -12.03 0.58 22.63
CA THR A 26 -13.12 -0.13 21.93
C THR A 26 -12.56 -1.09 20.90
N LYS A 27 -11.58 -0.68 20.10
CA LYS A 27 -10.93 -1.55 19.11
C LYS A 27 -10.33 -2.79 19.78
N LEU A 28 -9.59 -2.64 20.87
CA LEU A 28 -8.95 -3.75 21.58
C LEU A 28 -9.98 -4.81 22.06
N VAL A 29 -11.18 -4.36 22.43
CA VAL A 29 -12.26 -5.26 22.87
C VAL A 29 -12.92 -5.98 21.71
N ILE A 30 -13.24 -5.27 20.61
CA ILE A 30 -14.03 -5.85 19.52
C ILE A 30 -13.17 -6.52 18.43
N GLU A 31 -11.90 -6.13 18.27
CA GLU A 31 -11.03 -6.68 17.21
C GLU A 31 -10.89 -8.20 17.28
N PRO A 32 -10.67 -8.86 18.43
CA PRO A 32 -10.57 -10.32 18.50
C PRO A 32 -11.85 -11.03 18.04
N ILE A 33 -13.04 -10.43 18.27
CA ILE A 33 -14.34 -11.00 17.88
C ILE A 33 -14.44 -11.07 16.34
N PHE A 34 -14.08 -9.98 15.66
CA PHE A 34 -14.14 -9.91 14.20
C PHE A 34 -12.96 -10.59 13.53
N GLU A 35 -11.78 -10.60 14.17
CA GLU A 35 -10.59 -11.29 13.65
C GLU A 35 -10.86 -12.79 13.45
N ALA A 36 -11.66 -13.41 14.32
CA ALA A 36 -12.09 -14.80 14.20
C ALA A 36 -12.95 -15.06 12.95
N ASP A 37 -13.63 -14.03 12.44
CA ASP A 37 -14.52 -14.12 11.26
C ASP A 37 -13.86 -13.73 9.95
N PHE A 38 -12.63 -13.15 9.99
CA PHE A 38 -11.96 -12.65 8.80
C PHE A 38 -11.34 -13.78 7.98
N GLU A 39 -11.56 -13.73 6.67
CA GLU A 39 -11.04 -14.71 5.73
C GLU A 39 -9.51 -14.60 5.53
N GLU A 40 -8.90 -15.71 5.13
CA GLU A 40 -7.46 -15.82 4.88
C GLU A 40 -6.97 -14.93 3.72
N CYS A 41 -7.86 -14.50 2.83
CA CYS A 41 -7.53 -13.64 1.69
C CYS A 41 -7.26 -12.18 2.07
N SER A 42 -7.59 -11.76 3.31
CA SER A 42 -7.45 -10.40 3.82
C SER A 42 -6.19 -10.24 4.66
N TYR A 43 -5.36 -9.22 4.34
CA TYR A 43 -4.05 -8.99 4.98
C TYR A 43 -3.88 -7.61 5.61
N GLY A 44 -4.60 -6.59 5.13
CA GLY A 44 -4.43 -5.21 5.57
C GLY A 44 -5.04 -4.93 6.94
N PHE A 45 -4.33 -4.18 7.80
CA PHE A 45 -4.80 -3.73 9.11
C PHE A 45 -5.24 -4.83 10.08
N ARG A 46 -4.73 -6.04 9.91
CA ARG A 46 -5.03 -7.19 10.77
C ARG A 46 -3.83 -7.54 11.65
N PRO A 47 -4.04 -8.00 12.90
CA PRO A 47 -2.98 -8.53 13.75
C PRO A 47 -2.23 -9.67 13.06
N LYS A 48 -0.91 -9.71 13.22
CA LYS A 48 -0.02 -10.76 12.68
C LYS A 48 -0.05 -10.91 11.15
N ARG A 49 -0.73 -10.01 10.42
CA ARG A 49 -0.76 -9.96 8.94
C ARG A 49 0.02 -8.76 8.43
N ASN A 50 0.65 -8.91 7.27
CA ASN A 50 1.44 -7.83 6.67
C ASN A 50 1.45 -7.89 5.13
N ALA A 51 1.99 -6.84 4.52
CA ALA A 51 2.06 -6.72 3.06
C ALA A 51 2.91 -7.82 2.42
N HIS A 52 4.00 -8.24 3.06
CA HIS A 52 4.89 -9.28 2.53
C HIS A 52 4.21 -10.64 2.44
N GLN A 53 3.29 -10.97 3.35
CA GLN A 53 2.48 -12.19 3.27
C GLN A 53 1.53 -12.15 2.07
N ALA A 54 0.87 -11.01 1.82
CA ALA A 54 0.04 -10.83 0.62
C ALA A 54 0.85 -11.00 -0.68
N ILE A 55 2.05 -10.41 -0.73
CA ILE A 55 2.98 -10.53 -1.87
C ILE A 55 3.44 -11.98 -2.07
N ALA A 56 3.77 -12.69 -0.98
CA ALA A 56 4.13 -14.11 -1.04
C ALA A 56 2.97 -14.97 -1.56
N LYS A 57 1.72 -14.64 -1.17
CA LYS A 57 0.52 -15.31 -1.67
C LYS A 57 0.34 -15.06 -3.18
N ILE A 58 0.50 -13.81 -3.65
CA ILE A 58 0.48 -13.48 -5.08
C ILE A 58 1.50 -14.33 -5.84
N ARG A 59 2.74 -14.40 -5.36
CA ARG A 59 3.79 -15.21 -6.00
C ARG A 59 3.43 -16.69 -6.07
N LYS A 60 2.83 -17.24 -5.01
CA LYS A 60 2.39 -18.64 -4.95
C LYS A 60 1.28 -18.93 -5.96
N GLU A 61 0.23 -18.11 -5.95
CA GLU A 61 -0.97 -18.34 -6.78
C GLU A 61 -0.71 -18.06 -8.27
N SER A 62 0.21 -17.15 -8.60
CA SER A 62 0.57 -16.83 -10.00
C SER A 62 1.41 -17.90 -10.70
N LYS A 63 1.81 -18.99 -10.02
CA LYS A 63 2.60 -20.06 -10.66
C LYS A 63 1.87 -20.72 -11.80
N LYS A 64 0.57 -20.99 -11.63
CA LYS A 64 -0.29 -21.68 -12.61
C LYS A 64 -1.44 -20.79 -13.11
N SER A 65 -1.34 -19.48 -12.89
CA SER A 65 -2.37 -18.51 -13.25
C SER A 65 -1.77 -17.42 -14.12
N TYR A 66 -2.58 -16.92 -15.06
CA TYR A 66 -2.09 -16.04 -16.12
C TYR A 66 -2.84 -14.74 -16.25
N TRP A 67 -3.96 -14.60 -15.53
CA TRP A 67 -4.78 -13.41 -15.56
C TRP A 67 -4.96 -12.84 -14.16
N VAL A 68 -4.87 -11.54 -14.06
CA VAL A 68 -5.09 -10.81 -12.80
C VAL A 68 -6.12 -9.73 -13.05
N LEU A 69 -7.16 -9.74 -12.24
CA LEU A 69 -8.08 -8.64 -12.12
C LEU A 69 -7.58 -7.74 -10.97
N ASP A 70 -7.11 -6.55 -11.32
CA ASP A 70 -6.63 -5.53 -10.39
C ASP A 70 -7.76 -4.52 -10.16
N VAL A 71 -8.20 -4.34 -8.91
CA VAL A 71 -9.40 -3.56 -8.56
C VAL A 71 -9.08 -2.48 -7.54
N ASP A 72 -9.47 -1.24 -7.86
CA ASP A 72 -9.42 -0.06 -6.96
C ASP A 72 -10.87 0.38 -6.65
N ILE A 73 -11.21 0.49 -5.37
CA ILE A 73 -12.53 1.01 -4.94
C ILE A 73 -12.49 2.52 -4.90
N GLN A 74 -13.47 3.17 -5.53
CA GLN A 74 -13.54 4.63 -5.58
C GLN A 74 -13.91 5.21 -4.22
N GLY A 75 -12.99 5.97 -3.59
CA GLY A 75 -13.27 6.70 -2.35
C GLY A 75 -13.83 5.81 -1.23
N PHE A 76 -13.28 4.63 -1.03
CA PHE A 76 -13.82 3.59 -0.16
C PHE A 76 -14.26 4.11 1.20
N PHE A 77 -13.36 4.78 1.96
CA PHE A 77 -13.67 5.29 3.30
C PHE A 77 -14.76 6.34 3.32
N ASP A 78 -14.91 7.10 2.23
CA ASP A 78 -15.90 8.17 2.12
C ASP A 78 -17.29 7.62 1.71
N ASN A 79 -17.35 6.40 1.16
CA ASN A 79 -18.55 5.81 0.59
C ASN A 79 -19.10 4.60 1.36
N ILE A 80 -18.52 4.26 2.52
CA ILE A 80 -19.07 3.19 3.36
C ILE A 80 -20.49 3.56 3.81
N ASN A 81 -21.46 2.69 3.53
CA ASN A 81 -22.82 2.85 4.03
C ASN A 81 -22.84 2.54 5.54
N GLN A 82 -23.09 3.59 6.34
CA GLN A 82 -23.05 3.50 7.81
C GLN A 82 -24.10 2.55 8.38
N ASP A 83 -25.31 2.50 7.80
CA ASP A 83 -26.39 1.63 8.29
C ASP A 83 -26.08 0.14 8.00
N LYS A 84 -25.54 -0.17 6.81
CA LYS A 84 -25.06 -1.52 6.50
C LYS A 84 -23.91 -1.92 7.42
N LEU A 85 -22.98 -1.03 7.69
CA LEU A 85 -21.88 -1.29 8.63
C LEU A 85 -22.41 -1.55 10.03
N MET A 86 -23.36 -0.75 10.52
CA MET A 86 -23.97 -0.95 11.84
C MET A 86 -24.68 -2.30 11.93
N LYS A 87 -25.42 -2.73 10.90
CA LYS A 87 -26.04 -4.07 10.85
C LYS A 87 -25.01 -5.19 10.93
N LEU A 88 -23.83 -5.04 10.30
CA LEU A 88 -22.75 -6.04 10.41
C LEU A 88 -22.16 -6.09 11.82
N LEU A 89 -22.01 -4.93 12.47
CA LEU A 89 -21.55 -4.85 13.86
C LEU A 89 -22.55 -5.49 14.84
N GLU A 90 -23.84 -5.23 14.66
CA GLU A 90 -24.93 -5.77 15.50
C GLU A 90 -25.04 -7.29 15.43
N GLN A 91 -24.53 -7.94 14.38
CA GLN A 91 -24.47 -9.41 14.30
C GLN A 91 -23.53 -10.04 15.32
N ARG A 92 -22.54 -9.29 15.83
CA ARG A 92 -21.47 -9.80 16.72
C ARG A 92 -21.39 -9.04 18.06
N ILE A 93 -21.94 -7.87 18.13
CA ILE A 93 -21.90 -7.01 19.32
C ILE A 93 -23.33 -6.79 19.80
N SER A 94 -23.64 -7.27 21.01
CA SER A 94 -24.92 -7.07 21.68
C SER A 94 -24.96 -5.83 22.58
N ASP A 95 -23.80 -5.34 23.05
CA ASP A 95 -23.73 -4.15 23.92
C ASP A 95 -24.14 -2.88 23.16
N ARG A 96 -25.35 -2.40 23.47
CA ARG A 96 -25.93 -1.18 22.87
C ARG A 96 -25.09 0.08 23.14
N ARG A 97 -24.32 0.12 24.23
CA ARG A 97 -23.48 1.28 24.58
C ARG A 97 -22.31 1.36 23.62
N VAL A 98 -21.66 0.24 23.30
CA VAL A 98 -20.59 0.14 22.30
C VAL A 98 -21.12 0.52 20.92
N LEU A 99 -22.24 -0.03 20.50
CA LEU A 99 -22.87 0.28 19.21
C LEU A 99 -23.24 1.76 19.10
N LYS A 100 -23.82 2.36 20.16
CA LYS A 100 -24.15 3.79 20.21
C LYS A 100 -22.90 4.66 20.10
N LEU A 101 -21.80 4.24 20.72
CA LEU A 101 -20.52 4.96 20.66
C LEU A 101 -19.93 4.93 19.24
N ILE A 102 -19.89 3.77 18.59
CA ILE A 102 -19.44 3.64 17.20
C ILE A 102 -20.33 4.49 16.27
N ARG A 103 -21.63 4.46 16.45
CA ARG A 103 -22.58 5.27 15.65
C ARG A 103 -22.33 6.77 15.81
N LYS A 104 -21.97 7.24 17.02
CA LYS A 104 -21.58 8.64 17.25
C LYS A 104 -20.32 9.00 16.48
N TRP A 105 -19.29 8.15 16.46
CA TRP A 105 -18.08 8.41 15.69
C TRP A 105 -18.31 8.43 14.17
N LEU A 106 -19.18 7.57 13.66
CA LEU A 106 -19.53 7.57 12.24
C LEU A 106 -20.30 8.84 11.84
N LYS A 107 -21.15 9.37 12.73
CA LYS A 107 -21.91 10.60 12.51
C LYS A 107 -21.14 11.88 12.85
N ALA A 108 -20.03 11.76 13.60
CA ALA A 108 -19.20 12.90 13.92
C ALA A 108 -18.63 13.50 12.64
N GLY A 109 -19.11 14.67 12.24
CA GLY A 109 -18.62 15.37 11.05
C GLY A 109 -17.13 15.73 11.13
N ILE A 110 -16.62 16.29 10.06
CA ILE A 110 -15.25 16.82 9.98
C ILE A 110 -15.34 18.34 10.13
N MET A 111 -14.59 18.91 11.07
CA MET A 111 -14.44 20.35 11.18
C MET A 111 -13.35 20.81 10.22
N GLU A 112 -13.70 21.58 9.22
CA GLU A 112 -12.80 22.16 8.23
C GLU A 112 -12.98 23.67 8.22
N GLU A 113 -11.92 24.43 8.49
CA GLU A 113 -11.94 25.91 8.56
C GLU A 113 -13.04 26.48 9.47
N GLY A 114 -13.28 25.84 10.63
CA GLY A 114 -14.32 26.29 11.59
C GLY A 114 -15.75 25.94 11.21
N LYS A 115 -16.00 25.26 10.09
CA LYS A 115 -17.31 24.79 9.66
C LYS A 115 -17.44 23.28 9.86
N LEU A 116 -18.51 22.85 10.54
CA LEU A 116 -18.84 21.44 10.70
C LEU A 116 -19.48 20.91 9.41
N ARG A 117 -18.81 19.97 8.74
CA ARG A 117 -19.40 19.19 7.65
C ARG A 117 -19.87 17.84 8.19
N ASN A 118 -21.17 17.64 8.25
CA ASN A 118 -21.74 16.38 8.64
C ASN A 118 -21.46 15.32 7.55
N SER A 119 -20.90 14.18 7.94
CA SER A 119 -20.71 13.04 7.06
C SER A 119 -21.96 12.14 7.13
N ILE A 120 -22.73 12.09 6.05
CA ILE A 120 -23.91 11.21 5.93
C ILE A 120 -23.44 9.78 5.56
N THR A 121 -22.29 9.67 4.89
CA THR A 121 -21.68 8.41 4.46
C THR A 121 -20.20 8.36 4.87
N GLY A 122 -19.65 7.18 4.93
CA GLY A 122 -18.23 6.98 5.18
C GLY A 122 -17.83 6.82 6.64
N THR A 123 -16.56 6.52 6.82
CA THR A 123 -15.88 6.51 8.11
C THR A 123 -14.81 7.60 8.12
N PRO A 124 -14.62 8.35 9.23
CA PRO A 124 -13.62 9.40 9.28
C PRO A 124 -12.23 8.86 8.91
N GLN A 125 -11.62 9.41 7.85
CA GLN A 125 -10.24 9.06 7.48
C GLN A 125 -9.29 9.61 8.55
N GLY A 126 -8.67 8.70 9.32
CA GLY A 126 -7.75 9.03 10.42
C GLY A 126 -8.24 8.59 11.79
N GLY A 127 -9.46 8.08 11.92
CA GLY A 127 -9.93 7.41 13.13
C GLY A 127 -9.14 6.14 13.41
N VAL A 128 -8.83 5.89 14.69
CA VAL A 128 -8.07 4.70 15.13
C VAL A 128 -8.82 3.40 14.87
N ILE A 129 -10.16 3.43 14.98
CA ILE A 129 -11.03 2.27 14.75
C ILE A 129 -11.39 2.07 13.26
N SER A 130 -11.25 3.12 12.43
CA SER A 130 -11.71 3.09 11.03
C SER A 130 -11.14 1.93 10.19
N PRO A 131 -9.85 1.52 10.34
CA PRO A 131 -9.33 0.37 9.60
C PRO A 131 -10.02 -0.96 9.96
N LEU A 132 -10.40 -1.16 11.23
CA LEU A 132 -11.14 -2.33 11.65
C LEU A 132 -12.56 -2.33 11.05
N LEU A 133 -13.26 -1.19 11.14
CA LEU A 133 -14.61 -1.03 10.57
C LEU A 133 -14.60 -1.26 9.04
N ALA A 134 -13.57 -0.78 8.36
CA ALA A 134 -13.34 -1.02 6.94
C ALA A 134 -13.19 -2.52 6.61
N ASN A 135 -12.43 -3.25 7.42
CA ASN A 135 -12.28 -4.70 7.25
C ASN A 135 -13.57 -5.45 7.54
N ILE A 136 -14.34 -5.06 8.56
CA ILE A 136 -15.67 -5.66 8.88
C ILE A 136 -16.60 -5.49 7.68
N TYR A 137 -16.63 -4.31 7.06
CA TYR A 137 -17.48 -4.04 5.91
C TYR A 137 -17.11 -4.90 4.70
N LEU A 138 -15.82 -4.95 4.34
CA LEU A 138 -15.32 -5.72 3.20
C LEU A 138 -15.28 -7.23 3.45
N ASN A 139 -15.33 -7.69 4.69
CA ASN A 139 -15.41 -9.12 4.99
C ASN A 139 -16.65 -9.78 4.39
N THR A 140 -17.72 -9.03 4.15
CA THR A 140 -18.89 -9.51 3.40
C THR A 140 -18.51 -9.96 1.99
N MET A 141 -17.67 -9.18 1.30
CA MET A 141 -17.13 -9.57 -0.01
C MET A 141 -16.22 -10.79 0.11
N ASP A 142 -15.29 -10.79 1.07
CA ASP A 142 -14.33 -11.87 1.27
C ASP A 142 -15.04 -13.20 1.50
N ARG A 143 -16.03 -13.24 2.40
CA ARG A 143 -16.84 -14.43 2.70
C ARG A 143 -17.69 -14.91 1.51
N LEU A 144 -18.32 -13.99 0.79
CA LEU A 144 -19.08 -14.34 -0.42
C LEU A 144 -18.16 -14.93 -1.49
N TRP A 145 -16.97 -14.33 -1.66
CA TRP A 145 -15.98 -14.82 -2.62
C TRP A 145 -15.51 -16.22 -2.27
N GLU A 146 -15.03 -16.44 -1.05
CA GLU A 146 -14.50 -17.75 -0.64
C GLU A 146 -15.57 -18.85 -0.70
N LYS A 147 -16.81 -18.55 -0.29
CA LYS A 147 -17.88 -19.54 -0.28
C LYS A 147 -18.46 -19.89 -1.65
N LYS A 148 -18.59 -18.88 -2.54
CA LYS A 148 -19.36 -19.07 -3.79
C LYS A 148 -18.54 -18.92 -5.07
N PHE A 149 -17.47 -18.12 -5.07
CA PHE A 149 -16.80 -17.67 -6.27
C PHE A 149 -15.31 -17.99 -6.33
N SER A 150 -14.77 -18.70 -5.32
CA SER A 150 -13.35 -19.07 -5.24
C SER A 150 -12.88 -19.99 -6.37
N HIS A 151 -13.80 -20.61 -7.10
CA HIS A 151 -13.53 -21.42 -8.29
C HIS A 151 -13.04 -20.57 -9.50
N PHE A 152 -13.44 -19.30 -9.62
CA PHE A 152 -12.95 -18.38 -10.64
C PHE A 152 -11.50 -17.95 -10.43
N GLY A 153 -11.08 -17.81 -9.18
CA GLY A 153 -9.73 -17.35 -8.86
C GLY A 153 -9.50 -17.07 -7.39
N LYS A 154 -8.24 -16.78 -7.05
CA LYS A 154 -7.86 -16.46 -5.66
C LYS A 154 -7.89 -14.98 -5.42
N LEU A 155 -8.74 -14.56 -4.49
CA LEU A 155 -8.80 -13.18 -3.98
C LEU A 155 -7.63 -12.93 -3.02
N ILE A 156 -6.98 -11.79 -3.15
CA ILE A 156 -5.94 -11.31 -2.23
C ILE A 156 -6.20 -9.83 -1.98
N ARG A 157 -6.57 -9.49 -0.75
CA ARG A 157 -6.97 -8.13 -0.35
C ARG A 157 -6.03 -7.54 0.71
N TYR A 158 -5.70 -6.28 0.53
CA TYR A 158 -4.99 -5.47 1.51
C TYR A 158 -5.73 -4.14 1.72
N ALA A 159 -6.52 -4.04 2.78
CA ALA A 159 -7.46 -2.95 3.01
C ALA A 159 -8.50 -2.85 1.86
N ASP A 160 -8.53 -1.70 1.17
CA ASP A 160 -9.39 -1.41 0.01
C ASP A 160 -8.79 -1.82 -1.34
N ASP A 161 -7.48 -2.09 -1.40
CA ASP A 161 -6.81 -2.60 -2.60
C ASP A 161 -6.90 -4.13 -2.66
N PHE A 162 -7.33 -4.70 -3.79
CA PHE A 162 -7.34 -6.15 -3.95
C PHE A 162 -7.14 -6.61 -5.38
N VAL A 163 -6.68 -7.85 -5.51
CA VAL A 163 -6.51 -8.52 -6.79
C VAL A 163 -7.16 -9.90 -6.78
N VAL A 164 -7.65 -10.34 -7.94
CA VAL A 164 -8.09 -11.72 -8.15
C VAL A 164 -7.19 -12.37 -9.19
N ILE A 165 -6.60 -13.49 -8.81
CA ILE A 165 -5.66 -14.24 -9.65
C ILE A 165 -6.41 -15.44 -10.25
N CYS A 166 -6.58 -15.43 -11.59
CA CYS A 166 -7.34 -16.40 -12.35
C CYS A 166 -6.44 -17.19 -13.31
N LYS A 167 -6.84 -18.40 -13.65
CA LYS A 167 -6.11 -19.23 -14.62
C LYS A 167 -6.38 -18.78 -16.06
N ARG A 168 -7.64 -18.52 -16.40
CA ARG A 168 -8.12 -18.21 -17.74
C ARG A 168 -8.67 -16.78 -17.83
N LYS A 169 -8.71 -16.24 -19.06
CA LYS A 169 -9.28 -14.91 -19.32
C LYS A 169 -10.76 -14.84 -18.99
N GLN A 170 -11.51 -15.88 -19.35
CA GLN A 170 -12.93 -15.96 -19.10
C GLN A 170 -13.24 -15.90 -17.60
N GLU A 171 -12.54 -16.71 -16.79
CA GLU A 171 -12.68 -16.70 -15.32
C GLU A 171 -12.45 -15.29 -14.73
N ALA A 172 -11.47 -14.56 -15.28
CA ALA A 172 -11.18 -13.20 -14.81
C ALA A 172 -12.24 -12.18 -15.25
N GLN A 173 -12.87 -12.37 -16.43
CA GLN A 173 -14.01 -11.56 -16.89
C GLN A 173 -15.26 -11.82 -16.04
N GLU A 174 -15.56 -13.08 -15.74
CA GLU A 174 -16.66 -13.48 -14.85
C GLU A 174 -16.42 -12.96 -13.43
N SER A 175 -15.18 -13.04 -12.92
CA SER A 175 -14.78 -12.44 -11.67
C SER A 175 -15.09 -10.95 -11.62
N ALA A 176 -14.83 -10.21 -12.68
CA ALA A 176 -15.10 -8.77 -12.74
C ALA A 176 -16.59 -8.46 -12.64
N GLN A 177 -17.45 -9.27 -13.28
CA GLN A 177 -18.91 -9.12 -13.20
C GLN A 177 -19.41 -9.41 -11.78
N VAL A 178 -18.95 -10.51 -11.18
CA VAL A 178 -19.32 -10.90 -9.81
C VAL A 178 -18.88 -9.84 -8.80
N ILE A 179 -17.65 -9.36 -8.88
CA ILE A 179 -17.15 -8.31 -7.99
C ILE A 179 -17.96 -7.03 -8.15
N LYS A 180 -18.29 -6.64 -9.38
CA LYS A 180 -19.16 -5.47 -9.62
C LYS A 180 -20.52 -5.64 -8.95
N ALA A 181 -21.13 -6.82 -9.03
CA ALA A 181 -22.41 -7.11 -8.39
C ALA A 181 -22.30 -7.07 -6.85
N ILE A 182 -21.21 -7.61 -6.28
CA ILE A 182 -20.96 -7.56 -4.82
C ILE A 182 -20.74 -6.11 -4.36
N MET A 183 -19.95 -5.32 -5.11
CA MET A 183 -19.70 -3.91 -4.77
C MET A 183 -21.00 -3.10 -4.81
N ASN A 184 -21.85 -3.30 -5.81
CA ASN A 184 -23.15 -2.64 -5.87
C ASN A 184 -24.04 -2.99 -4.67
N LYS A 185 -24.03 -4.25 -4.18
CA LYS A 185 -24.74 -4.64 -2.96
C LYS A 185 -24.19 -3.97 -1.69
N LEU A 186 -22.92 -3.60 -1.71
CA LEU A 186 -22.26 -2.87 -0.64
C LEU A 186 -22.31 -1.34 -0.84
N ASP A 187 -23.07 -0.82 -1.80
CA ASP A 187 -23.11 0.60 -2.17
C ASP A 187 -21.72 1.19 -2.47
N LEU A 188 -20.83 0.35 -3.01
CA LEU A 188 -19.47 0.74 -3.38
C LEU A 188 -19.32 0.79 -4.91
N THR A 189 -18.49 1.71 -5.37
CA THR A 189 -18.22 1.87 -6.81
C THR A 189 -16.78 1.51 -7.11
N ILE A 190 -16.56 0.72 -8.17
CA ILE A 190 -15.24 0.39 -8.68
C ILE A 190 -14.72 1.56 -9.53
N HIS A 191 -13.47 1.94 -9.37
CA HIS A 191 -12.83 2.98 -10.15
C HIS A 191 -12.49 2.44 -11.55
N LYS A 192 -13.26 2.85 -12.58
CA LYS A 192 -13.15 2.30 -13.96
C LYS A 192 -11.75 2.44 -14.56
N ASP A 193 -11.10 3.61 -14.40
CA ASP A 193 -9.80 3.90 -15.03
C ASP A 193 -8.61 3.23 -14.34
N LYS A 194 -8.77 2.78 -13.09
CA LYS A 194 -7.70 2.15 -12.34
C LYS A 194 -7.85 0.64 -12.25
N SER A 195 -9.08 0.14 -12.37
CA SER A 195 -9.34 -1.30 -12.38
C SER A 195 -9.10 -1.86 -13.77
N ARG A 196 -8.35 -2.94 -13.83
CA ARG A 196 -7.93 -3.50 -15.13
C ARG A 196 -7.74 -5.01 -15.07
N LEU A 197 -7.90 -5.61 -16.22
CA LEU A 197 -7.57 -7.00 -16.44
C LEU A 197 -6.18 -7.10 -17.08
N VAL A 198 -5.27 -7.82 -16.42
CA VAL A 198 -3.87 -7.91 -16.82
C VAL A 198 -3.52 -9.35 -17.19
N ASN A 199 -2.90 -9.53 -18.36
CA ASN A 199 -2.33 -10.81 -18.73
C ASN A 199 -0.89 -10.90 -18.20
N ILE A 200 -0.63 -11.87 -17.32
CA ILE A 200 0.69 -12.11 -16.75
C ILE A 200 1.35 -13.38 -17.27
N TRP A 201 1.01 -13.81 -18.49
CA TRP A 201 1.57 -15.00 -19.10
C TRP A 201 3.08 -14.91 -19.29
N ASP A 202 3.56 -13.78 -19.78
CA ASP A 202 4.96 -13.51 -20.09
C ASP A 202 5.49 -12.28 -19.31
N ASP A 203 6.64 -11.73 -19.73
CA ASP A 203 7.28 -10.57 -19.14
C ASP A 203 6.83 -9.22 -19.73
N LYS A 204 5.83 -9.20 -20.61
CA LYS A 204 5.36 -7.97 -21.27
C LYS A 204 4.50 -7.11 -20.32
N ASP A 205 3.53 -7.76 -19.68
CA ASP A 205 2.57 -7.11 -18.82
C ASP A 205 2.79 -7.41 -17.31
N GLY A 206 2.27 -6.53 -16.47
CA GLY A 206 2.29 -6.64 -15.02
C GLY A 206 1.34 -5.66 -14.37
N PHE A 207 1.20 -5.76 -13.05
CA PHE A 207 0.35 -4.90 -12.27
C PHE A 207 1.09 -4.36 -11.04
N ASP A 208 0.64 -3.20 -10.55
CA ASP A 208 1.20 -2.55 -9.38
C ASP A 208 0.31 -2.84 -8.17
N PHE A 209 0.85 -3.52 -7.16
CA PHE A 209 0.14 -3.79 -5.91
C PHE A 209 1.07 -3.59 -4.73
N LEU A 210 0.62 -2.92 -3.69
CA LEU A 210 1.40 -2.61 -2.47
C LEU A 210 2.76 -1.94 -2.75
N GLY A 211 2.80 -1.05 -3.75
CA GLY A 211 4.03 -0.32 -4.09
C GLY A 211 5.06 -1.13 -4.86
N LEU A 212 4.75 -2.37 -5.20
CA LEU A 212 5.56 -3.26 -6.04
C LEU A 212 4.91 -3.43 -7.40
N HIS A 213 5.75 -3.59 -8.42
CA HIS A 213 5.36 -4.02 -9.75
C HIS A 213 5.55 -5.54 -9.85
N HIS A 214 4.45 -6.25 -10.06
CA HIS A 214 4.39 -7.70 -10.17
C HIS A 214 4.32 -8.09 -11.64
N ARG A 215 5.28 -8.88 -12.10
CA ARG A 215 5.27 -9.48 -13.45
C ARG A 215 6.06 -10.78 -13.48
N LYS A 216 5.91 -11.56 -14.51
CA LYS A 216 6.75 -12.72 -14.75
C LYS A 216 8.08 -12.28 -15.39
N PHE A 217 9.16 -12.91 -14.93
CA PHE A 217 10.51 -12.69 -15.45
C PHE A 217 11.03 -13.98 -16.07
N PRO A 218 11.68 -13.90 -17.25
CA PRO A 218 12.28 -15.07 -17.87
C PRO A 218 13.50 -15.55 -17.07
N ILE A 219 13.57 -16.84 -16.84
CA ILE A 219 14.74 -17.52 -16.28
C ILE A 219 15.18 -18.59 -17.26
N ARG A 220 16.42 -18.51 -17.73
CA ARG A 220 17.04 -19.53 -18.58
C ARG A 220 17.69 -20.60 -17.69
N LYS A 221 17.34 -21.85 -17.87
CA LYS A 221 18.06 -22.99 -17.30
C LYS A 221 19.21 -23.42 -18.21
N LYS A 222 20.25 -24.06 -17.62
CA LYS A 222 21.24 -24.80 -18.38
C LYS A 222 20.49 -25.83 -19.25
N GLY A 223 20.59 -25.72 -20.58
CA GLY A 223 19.81 -26.53 -21.53
C GLY A 223 18.78 -25.75 -22.37
N GLY A 224 18.80 -24.40 -22.32
CA GLY A 224 18.12 -23.53 -23.28
C GLY A 224 16.64 -23.24 -23.04
N ARG A 225 15.93 -23.97 -22.18
CA ARG A 225 14.51 -23.72 -21.88
C ARG A 225 14.32 -22.47 -21.04
N THR A 226 13.44 -21.56 -21.47
CA THR A 226 13.06 -20.35 -20.73
C THR A 226 11.79 -20.63 -19.93
N PHE A 227 11.84 -20.30 -18.64
CA PHE A 227 10.71 -20.38 -17.73
C PHE A 227 10.36 -18.97 -17.24
N TYR A 228 9.06 -18.70 -17.06
CA TYR A 228 8.58 -17.43 -16.54
C TYR A 228 8.15 -17.58 -15.08
N ILE A 229 8.79 -16.84 -14.20
CA ILE A 229 8.50 -16.87 -12.75
C ILE A 229 7.97 -15.52 -12.30
N MET A 230 6.84 -15.52 -11.59
CA MET A 230 6.31 -14.31 -10.96
C MET A 230 7.32 -13.76 -9.96
N ASN A 231 7.67 -12.52 -10.14
CA ASN A 231 8.55 -11.78 -9.24
C ASN A 231 8.06 -10.33 -9.09
N HIS A 232 8.67 -9.61 -8.15
CA HIS A 232 8.27 -8.25 -7.83
C HIS A 232 9.49 -7.35 -7.72
N VAL A 233 9.32 -6.15 -8.21
CA VAL A 233 10.31 -5.08 -8.17
C VAL A 233 9.63 -3.80 -7.68
N PRO A 234 10.37 -2.83 -7.11
CA PRO A 234 9.76 -1.56 -6.73
C PRO A 234 9.03 -0.90 -7.91
N SER A 235 7.78 -0.48 -7.69
CA SER A 235 7.00 0.19 -8.74
C SER A 235 7.64 1.52 -9.16
N LYS A 236 7.35 2.00 -10.39
CA LYS A 236 7.82 3.30 -10.88
C LYS A 236 7.45 4.44 -9.91
N LYS A 237 6.25 4.36 -9.33
CA LYS A 237 5.72 5.31 -8.33
C LYS A 237 6.52 5.27 -7.02
N ALA A 238 6.83 4.07 -6.51
CA ALA A 238 7.65 3.89 -5.32
C ALA A 238 9.08 4.43 -5.52
N MET A 239 9.69 4.15 -6.66
CA MET A 239 11.01 4.65 -7.04
C MET A 239 11.03 6.19 -7.14
N LYS A 240 10.01 6.80 -7.77
CA LYS A 240 9.87 8.26 -7.84
C LYS A 240 9.71 8.86 -6.44
N LYS A 241 8.83 8.30 -5.61
CA LYS A 241 8.60 8.76 -4.23
C LYS A 241 9.88 8.71 -3.39
N MET A 242 10.69 7.64 -3.53
CA MET A 242 11.96 7.54 -2.80
C MET A 242 12.98 8.58 -3.26
N ARG A 243 13.12 8.80 -4.58
CA ARG A 243 14.00 9.87 -5.10
C ARG A 243 13.56 11.24 -4.60
N THR A 244 12.26 11.53 -4.60
CA THR A 244 11.73 12.80 -4.07
C THR A 244 12.09 12.97 -2.60
N LYS A 245 11.89 11.96 -1.75
CA LYS A 245 12.26 11.99 -0.33
C LYS A 245 13.76 12.23 -0.11
N ILE A 246 14.62 11.60 -0.92
CA ILE A 246 16.05 11.79 -0.86
C ILE A 246 16.39 13.24 -1.27
N LYS A 247 15.77 13.75 -2.35
CA LYS A 247 15.96 15.12 -2.83
C LYS A 247 15.55 16.13 -1.74
N GLU A 248 14.34 16.06 -1.24
CA GLU A 248 13.81 16.94 -0.19
C GLU A 248 14.69 16.94 1.08
N TYR A 249 15.27 15.80 1.41
CA TYR A 249 16.15 15.68 2.56
C TYR A 249 17.54 16.31 2.32
N THR A 250 18.08 16.25 1.11
CA THR A 250 19.46 16.67 0.77
C THR A 250 19.53 18.05 0.10
N GLU A 251 18.42 18.66 -0.31
CA GLU A 251 18.39 19.90 -1.08
C GLU A 251 18.41 21.20 -0.25
N PRO A 252 17.77 21.25 0.95
CA PRO A 252 17.61 22.51 1.68
C PRO A 252 18.93 23.17 2.05
N ARG A 253 19.04 24.48 1.77
CA ARG A 253 20.26 25.26 2.02
C ARG A 253 20.65 25.31 3.51
N HIS A 254 19.70 25.34 4.43
CA HIS A 254 19.98 25.34 5.87
C HIS A 254 20.70 24.07 6.34
N LYS A 255 20.70 22.99 5.56
CA LYS A 255 21.44 21.77 5.87
C LYS A 255 22.90 21.80 5.46
N LEU A 256 23.34 22.78 4.67
CA LEU A 256 24.75 22.90 4.25
C LEU A 256 25.69 23.10 5.46
N PHE A 257 25.20 23.57 6.60
CA PHE A 257 25.99 23.68 7.82
C PHE A 257 26.20 22.31 8.52
N MET A 258 25.37 21.30 8.20
CA MET A 258 25.51 19.98 8.82
C MET A 258 26.81 19.30 8.37
N ASP A 259 27.36 18.47 9.28
CA ASP A 259 28.40 17.52 8.90
C ASP A 259 27.80 16.46 7.94
N ILE A 260 28.60 16.04 6.97
CA ILE A 260 28.15 15.07 5.97
C ILE A 260 27.84 13.71 6.60
N ARG A 261 28.53 13.35 7.68
CA ARG A 261 28.28 12.10 8.43
C ARG A 261 26.91 12.12 9.09
N ASP A 262 26.48 13.26 9.64
CA ASP A 262 25.15 13.39 10.25
C ASP A 262 24.04 13.42 9.19
N LEU A 263 24.30 14.06 8.06
CA LEU A 263 23.40 13.99 6.91
C LEU A 263 23.19 12.54 6.46
N VAL A 264 24.26 11.75 6.39
CA VAL A 264 24.21 10.33 6.00
C VAL A 264 23.51 9.49 7.03
N LYS A 265 23.72 9.68 8.33
CA LYS A 265 22.98 8.99 9.40
C LYS A 265 21.48 9.19 9.25
N GLY A 266 21.03 10.44 9.04
CA GLY A 266 19.61 10.73 8.83
C GLY A 266 19.05 10.17 7.52
N LEU A 267 19.87 10.07 6.48
CA LEU A 267 19.51 9.45 5.21
C LEU A 267 19.38 7.93 5.34
N ASN A 268 20.32 7.29 6.06
CA ASN A 268 20.33 5.85 6.28
C ASN A 268 19.04 5.33 6.94
N ARG A 269 18.43 6.06 7.86
CA ARG A 269 17.13 5.69 8.45
C ARG A 269 16.05 5.51 7.36
N ARG A 270 16.02 6.38 6.36
CA ARG A 270 15.07 6.34 5.23
C ARG A 270 15.40 5.22 4.25
N LEU A 271 16.68 5.04 3.97
CA LEU A 271 17.18 3.98 3.09
C LEU A 271 16.92 2.61 3.69
N GLN A 272 17.17 2.43 4.99
CA GLN A 272 16.92 1.17 5.68
C GLN A 272 15.46 0.77 5.63
N GLY A 273 14.53 1.70 5.87
CA GLY A 273 13.09 1.43 5.74
C GLY A 273 12.70 1.03 4.31
N PHE A 274 13.30 1.66 3.29
CA PHE A 274 13.08 1.30 1.89
C PHE A 274 13.67 -0.09 1.57
N LYS A 275 14.89 -0.38 2.03
CA LYS A 275 15.55 -1.68 1.89
C LYS A 275 14.70 -2.79 2.48
N ASN A 276 14.31 -2.67 3.74
CA ASN A 276 13.54 -3.69 4.46
C ASN A 276 12.21 -4.03 3.76
N TYR A 277 11.59 -3.04 3.12
CA TYR A 277 10.33 -3.27 2.41
C TYR A 277 10.51 -3.86 1.01
N TYR A 278 11.52 -3.41 0.24
CA TYR A 278 11.64 -3.71 -1.19
C TYR A 278 12.70 -4.78 -1.53
N GLN A 279 13.52 -5.20 -0.58
CA GLN A 279 14.53 -6.26 -0.79
C GLN A 279 13.90 -7.66 -0.68
N LEU A 280 12.85 -7.92 -1.47
CA LEU A 280 12.11 -9.19 -1.43
C LEU A 280 12.63 -10.24 -2.41
N SER A 281 13.46 -9.84 -3.36
CA SER A 281 13.85 -10.68 -4.48
C SER A 281 15.19 -10.24 -5.07
N PRO A 282 16.04 -11.18 -5.48
CA PRO A 282 17.29 -10.88 -6.21
C PRO A 282 17.05 -10.03 -7.46
N MET A 283 15.90 -10.20 -8.14
CA MET A 283 15.52 -9.40 -9.31
C MET A 283 15.36 -7.92 -8.99
N GLY A 284 15.01 -7.56 -7.74
CA GLY A 284 14.88 -6.18 -7.28
C GLY A 284 16.22 -5.43 -7.17
N LYS A 285 17.36 -6.13 -7.06
CA LYS A 285 18.68 -5.52 -6.85
C LYS A 285 19.01 -4.43 -7.87
N LYS A 286 18.69 -4.64 -9.16
CA LYS A 286 18.92 -3.64 -10.22
C LYS A 286 18.20 -2.31 -9.95
N TRP A 287 16.98 -2.34 -9.41
CA TRP A 287 16.20 -1.13 -9.06
C TRP A 287 16.70 -0.48 -7.79
N LEU A 288 17.06 -1.28 -6.79
CA LEU A 288 17.66 -0.78 -5.55
C LEU A 288 18.99 -0.09 -5.84
N ASN A 289 19.84 -0.67 -6.68
CA ASN A 289 21.10 -0.06 -7.12
C ASN A 289 20.92 1.31 -7.80
N ARG A 290 19.82 1.51 -8.55
CA ARG A 290 19.48 2.83 -9.12
C ARG A 290 19.19 3.89 -8.06
N ILE A 291 18.68 3.50 -6.90
CA ILE A 291 18.51 4.41 -5.76
C ILE A 291 19.86 4.68 -5.11
N ASP A 292 20.71 3.66 -4.92
CA ASP A 292 22.06 3.83 -4.38
C ASP A 292 22.88 4.85 -5.22
N TRP A 293 22.84 4.72 -6.54
CA TRP A 293 23.44 5.68 -7.47
C TRP A 293 22.85 7.09 -7.33
N TYR A 294 21.54 7.20 -7.20
CA TYR A 294 20.89 8.50 -7.01
C TYR A 294 21.29 9.15 -5.69
N VAL A 295 21.41 8.37 -4.61
CA VAL A 295 21.91 8.85 -3.30
C VAL A 295 23.31 9.45 -3.44
N LEU A 296 24.24 8.72 -4.06
CA LEU A 296 25.59 9.18 -4.27
C LEU A 296 25.64 10.48 -5.09
N THR A 297 24.84 10.57 -6.16
CA THR A 297 24.69 11.80 -6.96
C THR A 297 24.22 12.98 -6.10
N ARG A 298 23.24 12.76 -5.19
CA ARG A 298 22.73 13.82 -4.31
C ARG A 298 23.74 14.25 -3.26
N LEU A 299 24.52 13.33 -2.72
CA LEU A 299 25.59 13.64 -1.76
C LEU A 299 26.71 14.43 -2.42
N ASN A 300 27.09 14.11 -3.66
CA ASN A 300 28.03 14.89 -4.43
C ASN A 300 27.55 16.33 -4.67
N LEU A 301 26.27 16.49 -5.06
CA LEU A 301 25.68 17.82 -5.25
C LEU A 301 25.68 18.61 -3.94
N PHE A 302 25.37 17.96 -2.81
CA PHE A 302 25.41 18.59 -1.48
C PHE A 302 26.81 19.05 -1.14
N ASN A 303 27.82 18.20 -1.29
CA ASN A 303 29.21 18.52 -0.99
C ASN A 303 29.75 19.65 -1.89
N ASN A 304 29.42 19.62 -3.18
CA ASN A 304 29.81 20.69 -4.11
C ASN A 304 29.18 22.05 -3.73
N LYS A 305 27.91 22.06 -3.32
CA LYS A 305 27.26 23.28 -2.82
C LYS A 305 27.90 23.77 -1.52
N LYS A 306 28.27 22.89 -0.60
CA LYS A 306 28.92 23.23 0.67
C LYS A 306 30.33 23.85 0.43
N ARG A 307 31.06 23.36 -0.58
CA ARG A 307 32.41 23.85 -0.95
C ARG A 307 32.38 25.00 -1.98
N ASN A 308 31.20 25.58 -2.29
CA ASN A 308 31.03 26.64 -3.32
C ASN A 308 31.59 26.27 -4.71
N ARG A 309 31.69 24.97 -5.03
CA ARG A 309 32.21 24.50 -6.31
C ARG A 309 31.08 24.42 -7.34
N ARG A 310 31.22 25.13 -8.47
CA ARG A 310 30.26 25.15 -9.59
C ARG A 310 30.24 23.87 -10.45
N LYS A 311 31.05 22.86 -10.17
CA LYS A 311 31.15 21.64 -11.00
C LYS A 311 29.86 20.81 -10.92
N LYS A 312 29.10 20.79 -12.03
CA LYS A 312 27.88 19.95 -12.17
C LYS A 312 28.17 18.45 -12.16
N HIS A 313 29.37 18.04 -12.55
CA HIS A 313 29.82 16.65 -12.65
C HIS A 313 31.15 16.49 -11.89
N ALA A 314 31.11 16.59 -10.56
CA ALA A 314 32.28 16.15 -9.79
C ALA A 314 32.40 14.63 -9.92
N LYS A 315 33.60 14.18 -10.30
CA LYS A 315 33.89 12.74 -10.29
C LYS A 315 33.59 12.19 -8.90
N PHE A 316 32.96 11.04 -8.85
CA PHE A 316 32.54 10.29 -7.69
C PHE A 316 33.61 10.06 -6.60
N GLN A 317 34.88 10.30 -6.93
CA GLN A 317 36.02 9.90 -6.14
C GLN A 317 36.17 10.66 -4.82
N ASP A 318 35.87 11.96 -4.76
CA ASP A 318 36.24 12.78 -3.59
C ASP A 318 35.26 12.68 -2.41
N THR A 319 33.96 12.35 -2.65
CA THR A 319 32.95 12.23 -1.57
C THR A 319 32.70 10.77 -1.21
N ALA A 320 33.12 9.88 -2.10
CA ALA A 320 32.82 8.45 -1.96
C ALA A 320 33.64 7.78 -0.86
N GLU A 321 34.87 8.21 -0.62
CA GLU A 321 35.76 7.52 0.33
C GLU A 321 35.38 7.77 1.78
N GLU A 322 35.07 9.02 2.17
CA GLU A 322 34.70 9.34 3.55
C GLU A 322 33.33 8.79 3.96
N VAL A 323 32.41 8.63 3.02
CA VAL A 323 30.99 8.36 3.29
C VAL A 323 30.54 6.98 2.78
N LYS A 324 31.29 6.37 1.88
CA LYS A 324 30.99 5.09 1.24
C LYS A 324 30.78 3.95 2.24
N TYR A 325 31.54 3.95 3.32
CA TYR A 325 31.45 2.93 4.38
C TYR A 325 30.30 3.17 5.35
N LEU A 326 29.83 4.41 5.46
CA LEU A 326 28.73 4.77 6.36
C LEU A 326 27.34 4.63 5.70
N LEU A 327 27.29 4.57 4.35
CA LEU A 327 26.03 4.56 3.62
C LEU A 327 25.44 3.14 3.56
N VAL A 328 24.15 3.02 3.94
CA VAL A 328 23.38 1.78 3.75
C VAL A 328 23.25 1.51 2.25
N LYS A 329 23.78 0.39 1.79
CA LYS A 329 23.59 -0.10 0.42
C LYS A 329 22.29 -0.87 0.33
N LEU A 330 21.41 -0.47 -0.60
CA LEU A 330 20.11 -1.11 -0.79
C LEU A 330 20.23 -2.42 -1.59
N ALA A 331 21.19 -2.47 -2.51
CA ALA A 331 21.39 -3.60 -3.42
C ALA A 331 22.32 -4.69 -2.87
N SER A 332 22.84 -4.50 -1.66
CA SER A 332 23.70 -5.51 -1.00
C SER A 332 22.91 -6.73 -0.56
#